data_0632a531ce91d3a2cf6303ecd735b384
#
_entry.id   0632a531ce91d3a2cf6303ecd735b384
#
_cell.length_a   1.000
_cell.length_b   1.000
_cell.length_c   1.000
_cell.angle_alpha   90.00
_cell.angle_beta   90.00
_cell.angle_gamma   90.00
#
_symmetry.space_group_name_H-M   'P 1'
#
loop_
_entity.id
_entity.type
_entity.pdbx_description
1 polymer ?
#
loop_
_entity_poly.entity_id
_entity_poly.type
_entity_poly.pdbx_seq_one_letter_code
_entity_poly.pdbx_strand_id
1 'polypeptide(L)'
;MNESMRAKLSSLGRRLEEIDAMLSSPEVGSDMNKFRDLSRERAEIEPVVQKVREYEKYEKQRAESEELLSDPDMKELEIGRAHV
;
A
#
# COMPACT_ATOMS: atom_id res chain seq x y z
N MET A 1 -7.23 -5.61 9.63
CA MET A 1 -7.98 -5.67 8.35
C MET A 1 -8.32 -7.11 8.03
N ASN A 2 -9.57 -7.41 7.66
CA ASN A 2 -9.96 -8.78 7.35
C ASN A 2 -9.57 -9.19 5.92
N GLU A 3 -9.64 -10.49 5.63
CA GLU A 3 -9.25 -11.02 4.32
C GLU A 3 -10.08 -10.49 3.16
N SER A 4 -11.37 -10.27 3.37
CA SER A 4 -12.25 -9.72 2.33
C SER A 4 -11.82 -8.33 1.92
N MET A 5 -11.47 -7.50 2.88
CA MET A 5 -10.96 -6.16 2.60
C MET A 5 -9.60 -6.21 1.90
N ARG A 6 -8.70 -7.08 2.35
CA ARG A 6 -7.39 -7.27 1.71
C ARG A 6 -7.53 -7.71 0.26
N ALA A 7 -8.45 -8.64 -0.01
CA ALA A 7 -8.71 -9.11 -1.36
C ALA A 7 -9.22 -7.98 -2.26
N LYS A 8 -10.16 -7.17 -1.78
CA LYS A 8 -10.65 -6.00 -2.52
C LYS A 8 -9.56 -4.99 -2.80
N LEU A 9 -8.69 -4.77 -1.84
CA LEU A 9 -7.60 -3.81 -1.96
C LEU A 9 -6.52 -4.30 -2.91
N SER A 10 -6.22 -5.59 -2.90
CA SER A 10 -5.32 -6.20 -3.87
C SER A 10 -5.88 -6.09 -5.29
N SER A 11 -7.19 -6.30 -5.45
CA SER A 11 -7.89 -6.11 -6.72
C SER A 11 -7.78 -4.69 -7.23
N LEU A 12 -8.01 -3.70 -6.36
CA LEU A 12 -7.90 -2.28 -6.72
C LEU A 12 -6.46 -1.91 -7.09
N GLY A 13 -5.48 -2.44 -6.37
CA GLY A 13 -4.07 -2.23 -6.69
C GLY A 13 -3.69 -2.77 -8.06
N ARG A 14 -4.17 -3.98 -8.38
CA ARG A 14 -3.96 -4.58 -9.72
C ARG A 14 -4.66 -3.76 -10.80
N ARG A 15 -5.88 -3.30 -10.53
CA ARG A 15 -6.60 -2.45 -11.48
C ARG A 15 -5.87 -1.16 -11.74
N LEU A 16 -5.30 -0.55 -10.70
CA LEU A 16 -4.50 0.67 -10.86
C LEU A 16 -3.29 0.42 -11.76
N GLU A 17 -2.58 -0.69 -11.58
CA GLU A 17 -1.47 -1.07 -12.43
C GLU A 17 -1.91 -1.29 -13.88
N GLU A 18 -3.04 -1.94 -14.10
CA GLU A 18 -3.62 -2.13 -15.45
C GLU A 18 -3.93 -0.78 -16.10
N ILE A 19 -4.55 0.13 -15.35
CA ILE A 19 -4.88 1.45 -15.86
C ILE A 19 -3.61 2.21 -16.24
N ASP A 20 -2.59 2.19 -15.40
CA ASP A 20 -1.32 2.85 -15.69
C ASP A 20 -0.67 2.29 -16.96
N ALA A 21 -0.71 0.97 -17.13
CA ALA A 21 -0.21 0.33 -18.34
C ALA A 21 -1.01 0.74 -19.58
N MET A 22 -2.33 0.81 -19.47
CA MET A 22 -3.20 1.22 -20.57
C MET A 22 -3.01 2.69 -20.93
N LEU A 23 -2.86 3.56 -19.94
CA LEU A 23 -2.61 4.98 -20.18
C LEU A 23 -1.27 5.23 -20.87
N SER A 24 -0.31 4.33 -20.70
CA SER A 24 0.99 4.38 -21.37
C SER A 24 0.95 3.79 -22.78
N SER A 25 -0.15 3.13 -23.14
CA SER A 25 -0.32 2.49 -24.44
C SER A 25 -0.62 3.53 -25.54
N PRO A 26 -0.01 3.42 -26.72
CA PRO A 26 -0.32 4.31 -27.85
C PRO A 26 -1.77 4.22 -28.31
N GLU A 27 -2.39 3.05 -28.19
CA GLU A 27 -3.79 2.84 -28.58
C GLU A 27 -4.74 3.67 -27.74
N VAL A 28 -4.52 3.70 -26.42
CA VAL A 28 -5.32 4.51 -25.51
C VAL A 28 -4.97 5.99 -25.66
N GLY A 29 -3.71 6.31 -25.87
CA GLY A 29 -3.27 7.71 -26.08
C GLY A 29 -3.91 8.36 -27.31
N SER A 30 -4.30 7.58 -28.32
CA SER A 30 -4.98 8.07 -29.51
C SER A 30 -6.50 8.07 -29.37
N ASP A 31 -7.05 7.48 -28.33
CA ASP A 31 -8.49 7.45 -28.07
C ASP A 31 -8.82 8.31 -26.85
N MET A 32 -9.27 9.54 -27.11
CA MET A 32 -9.53 10.51 -26.06
C MET A 32 -10.62 10.08 -25.07
N ASN A 33 -11.62 9.34 -25.52
CA ASN A 33 -12.69 8.87 -24.67
C ASN A 33 -12.17 7.81 -23.67
N LYS A 34 -11.41 6.84 -24.16
CA LYS A 34 -10.78 5.81 -23.31
C LYS A 34 -9.80 6.44 -22.33
N PHE A 35 -8.97 7.35 -22.81
CA PHE A 35 -8.00 8.05 -21.97
C PHE A 35 -8.70 8.78 -20.82
N ARG A 36 -9.77 9.50 -21.11
CA ARG A 36 -10.53 10.23 -20.12
C ARG A 36 -11.19 9.31 -19.11
N ASP A 37 -11.83 8.22 -19.57
CA ASP A 37 -12.51 7.27 -18.69
C ASP A 37 -11.52 6.56 -17.77
N LEU A 38 -10.38 6.14 -18.29
CA LEU A 38 -9.32 5.51 -17.50
C LEU A 38 -8.70 6.48 -16.49
N SER A 39 -8.50 7.73 -16.89
CA SER A 39 -7.99 8.77 -16.00
C SER A 39 -8.94 9.04 -14.84
N ARG A 40 -10.25 9.05 -15.10
CA ARG A 40 -11.27 9.18 -14.05
C ARG A 40 -11.24 8.01 -13.09
N GLU A 41 -11.22 6.80 -13.63
CA GLU A 41 -11.13 5.59 -12.80
C GLU A 41 -9.89 5.60 -11.93
N ARG A 42 -8.75 6.00 -12.50
CA ARG A 42 -7.50 6.14 -11.77
C ARG A 42 -7.63 7.13 -10.62
N ALA A 43 -8.24 8.28 -10.88
CA ALA A 43 -8.43 9.32 -9.87
C ALA A 43 -9.33 8.86 -8.72
N GLU A 44 -10.26 7.95 -8.98
CA GLU A 44 -11.12 7.37 -7.95
C GLU A 44 -10.42 6.29 -7.13
N ILE A 45 -9.61 5.46 -7.78
CA ILE A 45 -8.94 4.31 -7.16
C ILE A 45 -7.67 4.72 -6.42
N GLU A 46 -6.88 5.60 -6.98
CA GLU A 46 -5.56 5.96 -6.45
C GLU A 46 -5.56 6.37 -4.98
N PRO A 47 -6.45 7.26 -4.52
CA PRO A 47 -6.46 7.65 -3.11
C PRO A 47 -6.76 6.47 -2.17
N VAL A 48 -7.64 5.57 -2.59
CA VAL A 48 -7.99 4.38 -1.81
C VAL A 48 -6.80 3.43 -1.71
N VAL A 49 -6.14 3.17 -2.82
CA VAL A 49 -4.95 2.30 -2.86
C VAL A 49 -3.83 2.87 -2.01
N GLN A 50 -3.60 4.18 -2.09
CA GLN A 50 -2.56 4.85 -1.30
C GLN A 50 -2.82 4.74 0.19
N LYS A 51 -4.06 4.97 0.63
CA LYS A 51 -4.42 4.85 2.05
C LYS A 51 -4.22 3.44 2.57
N VAL A 52 -4.56 2.46 1.77
CA VAL A 52 -4.38 1.06 2.15
C VAL A 52 -2.91 0.70 2.25
N ARG A 53 -2.09 1.13 1.30
CA ARG A 53 -0.65 0.91 1.34
C ARG A 53 -0.03 1.55 2.57
N GLU A 54 -0.47 2.75 2.93
CA GLU A 54 -0.04 3.42 4.17
C GLU A 54 -0.45 2.62 5.40
N TYR A 55 -1.69 2.15 5.44
CA TYR A 55 -2.19 1.34 6.55
C TYR A 55 -1.40 0.04 6.70
N GLU A 56 -1.15 -0.66 5.62
CA GLU A 56 -0.35 -1.89 5.61
C GLU A 56 1.08 -1.62 6.08
N LYS A 57 1.64 -0.50 5.66
CA LYS A 57 2.98 -0.09 6.09
C LYS A 57 3.03 0.14 7.60
N TYR A 58 2.03 0.84 8.16
CA TYR A 58 1.95 1.06 9.60
C TYR A 58 1.73 -0.24 10.38
N GLU A 59 0.88 -1.11 9.89
CA GLU A 59 0.68 -2.42 10.51
C GLU A 59 1.98 -3.23 10.54
N LYS A 60 2.72 -3.21 9.45
CA LYS A 60 4.01 -3.90 9.35
C LYS A 60 5.03 -3.31 10.31
N GLN A 61 5.14 -1.99 10.35
CA GLN A 61 6.05 -1.31 11.26
C GLN A 61 5.71 -1.60 12.71
N ARG A 62 4.42 -1.60 13.04
CA ARG A 62 3.95 -1.93 14.37
C ARG A 62 4.28 -3.36 14.77
N ALA A 63 4.06 -4.30 13.87
CA ALA A 63 4.39 -5.70 14.10
C ALA A 63 5.90 -5.90 14.30
N GLU A 64 6.72 -5.25 13.49
CA GLU A 64 8.18 -5.28 13.61
C GLU A 64 8.64 -4.67 14.93
N SER A 65 8.04 -3.56 15.35
CA SER A 65 8.34 -2.93 16.63
C SER A 65 7.98 -3.82 17.81
N GLU A 66 6.82 -4.45 17.78
CA GLU A 66 6.37 -5.38 18.81
C GLU A 66 7.30 -6.59 18.89
N GLU A 67 7.74 -7.10 17.75
CA GLU A 67 8.71 -8.21 17.69
C GLU A 67 10.05 -7.83 18.30
N LEU A 68 10.56 -6.65 17.99
CA LEU A 68 11.79 -6.13 18.56
C LEU A 68 11.69 -5.94 20.08
N LEU A 69 10.55 -5.44 20.56
CA LEU A 69 10.32 -5.26 21.99
C LEU A 69 10.22 -6.58 22.75
N SER A 70 9.80 -7.64 22.08
CA SER A 70 9.73 -8.98 22.69
C SER A 70 11.03 -9.77 22.59
N ASP A 71 12.03 -9.28 21.87
CA ASP A 71 13.34 -9.90 21.74
C ASP A 71 14.13 -9.69 23.05
N PRO A 72 14.59 -10.78 23.71
CA PRO A 72 15.36 -10.65 24.96
C PRO A 72 16.63 -9.81 24.82
N ASP A 73 17.32 -9.89 23.70
CA ASP A 73 18.54 -9.13 23.46
C ASP A 73 18.27 -7.63 23.37
N MET A 74 17.17 -7.25 22.75
CA MET A 74 16.77 -5.85 22.67
C MET A 74 16.32 -5.31 24.02
N LYS A 75 15.64 -6.11 24.82
CA LYS A 75 15.27 -5.75 26.19
C LYS A 75 16.49 -5.53 27.07
N GLU A 76 17.51 -6.38 26.93
CA GLU A 76 18.76 -6.21 27.66
C GLU A 76 19.47 -4.91 27.29
N LEU A 77 19.49 -4.57 26.01
CA LEU A 77 20.08 -3.32 25.56
C LEU A 77 19.34 -2.11 26.12
N GLU A 78 18.02 -2.15 26.18
CA GLU A 78 17.22 -1.08 26.78
C GLU A 78 17.49 -0.95 28.28
N ILE A 79 17.56 -2.05 28.99
CA ILE A 79 17.89 -2.07 30.42
C ILE A 79 19.31 -1.53 30.62
N GLY A 80 20.26 -1.92 29.80
CA GLY A 80 21.61 -1.41 29.85
C GLY A 80 21.70 0.09 29.67
N ARG A 81 20.89 0.64 28.77
CA ARG A 81 20.80 2.10 28.57
C ARG A 81 20.23 2.82 29.78
N ALA A 82 19.24 2.21 30.40
CA ALA A 82 18.60 2.78 31.59
C ALA A 82 19.55 2.88 32.78
N HIS A 83 20.56 2.05 32.84
CA HIS A 83 21.55 2.04 33.91
C HIS A 83 22.72 2.99 33.67
N VAL A 84 22.87 3.48 32.49
CA VAL A 84 23.89 4.45 32.14
C VAL A 84 23.41 5.86 32.36
#